data_d2a128919e46870d9cb5db61bb8b77f0
#
_entry.id   d2a128919e46870d9cb5db61bb8b77f0
#
_cell.length_a   1.000
_cell.length_b   1.000
_cell.length_c   1.000
_cell.angle_alpha   90.00
_cell.angle_beta   90.00
_cell.angle_gamma   90.00
#
_symmetry.space_group_name_H-M   'P 1'
#
loop_
_entity.id
_entity.type
_entity.pdbx_description
1 polymer ?
#
loop_
_entity_poly.entity_id
_entity_poly.type
_entity_poly.pdbx_seq_one_letter_code
_entity_poly.pdbx_strand_id
1 'polypeptide(L)'
;MKLLSIGKTAEILGVHIDTLREWDKEGKLLPVKTFGNHRRYKMSDIDAFIGIVKEEKDKTDAVRVATYARVSSHEQKQKGDLERQNGRVLAFCVKKEYKVIKSYEEVGSGMSDTRPKLRNMFNLIKNKEIDKVIVEHKDRLTRFNFQFLEDFFSSHNVQIEWMEEVLGKRYEDELVEDMLTLMS
;
A
#
# COMPACT_ATOMS: atom_id res chain seq x y z
N MET A 1 0.01 25.15 9.59
CA MET A 1 -1.32 25.43 9.01
C MET A 1 -1.14 26.48 7.92
N LYS A 2 -1.50 26.16 6.66
CA LYS A 2 -1.30 27.08 5.51
C LYS A 2 -2.57 27.88 5.28
N LEU A 3 -2.48 29.20 5.41
CA LEU A 3 -3.58 30.13 5.14
C LEU A 3 -3.38 30.82 3.79
N LEU A 4 -4.42 30.84 2.96
CA LEU A 4 -4.41 31.47 1.65
C LEU A 4 -5.19 32.77 1.65
N SER A 5 -4.78 33.73 0.82
CA SER A 5 -5.55 34.95 0.60
C SER A 5 -6.81 34.66 -0.21
N ILE A 6 -7.83 35.55 -0.13
CA ILE A 6 -9.07 35.42 -0.90
C ILE A 6 -8.80 35.32 -2.41
N GLY A 7 -7.84 36.09 -2.93
CA GLY A 7 -7.49 36.05 -4.36
C GLY A 7 -6.89 34.70 -4.77
N LYS A 8 -5.99 34.11 -3.94
CA LYS A 8 -5.40 32.80 -4.23
C LYS A 8 -6.44 31.67 -4.11
N THR A 9 -7.38 31.81 -3.17
CA THR A 9 -8.49 30.86 -3.01
C THR A 9 -9.44 30.92 -4.22
N ALA A 10 -9.76 32.13 -4.71
CA ALA A 10 -10.58 32.34 -5.91
C ALA A 10 -9.95 31.67 -7.14
N GLU A 11 -8.64 31.82 -7.31
CA GLU A 11 -7.86 31.20 -8.38
C GLU A 11 -7.94 29.64 -8.31
N ILE A 12 -7.75 29.06 -7.12
CA ILE A 12 -7.80 27.60 -6.92
C ILE A 12 -9.20 27.05 -7.19
N LEU A 13 -10.24 27.76 -6.76
CA LEU A 13 -11.64 27.32 -6.93
C LEU A 13 -12.23 27.70 -8.29
N GLY A 14 -11.48 28.45 -9.13
CA GLY A 14 -11.96 28.89 -10.44
C GLY A 14 -13.16 29.84 -10.39
N VAL A 15 -13.29 30.66 -9.34
CA VAL A 15 -14.43 31.57 -9.10
C VAL A 15 -13.97 33.01 -8.90
N HIS A 16 -14.88 33.96 -9.03
CA HIS A 16 -14.60 35.37 -8.73
C HIS A 16 -14.54 35.60 -7.19
N ILE A 17 -13.79 36.60 -6.76
CA ILE A 17 -13.64 36.97 -5.35
C ILE A 17 -15.00 37.30 -4.70
N ASP A 18 -15.92 37.87 -5.42
CA ASP A 18 -17.26 38.21 -4.90
C ASP A 18 -18.09 36.96 -4.58
N THR A 19 -17.92 35.89 -5.35
CA THR A 19 -18.54 34.59 -5.04
C THR A 19 -18.07 34.05 -3.70
N LEU A 20 -16.78 34.18 -3.36
CA LEU A 20 -16.25 33.80 -2.04
C LEU A 20 -16.80 34.66 -0.91
N ARG A 21 -17.09 35.94 -1.17
CA ARG A 21 -17.73 36.83 -0.20
C ARG A 21 -19.19 36.44 0.04
N GLU A 22 -19.90 36.01 -0.99
CA GLU A 22 -21.27 35.50 -0.89
C GLU A 22 -21.27 34.17 -0.10
N TRP A 23 -20.37 33.25 -0.43
CA TRP A 23 -20.24 31.98 0.32
C TRP A 23 -19.90 32.17 1.79
N ASP A 24 -19.10 33.20 2.14
CA ASP A 24 -18.88 33.60 3.54
C ASP A 24 -20.18 34.02 4.21
N LYS A 25 -21.01 34.84 3.55
CA LYS A 25 -22.33 35.28 4.06
C LYS A 25 -23.31 34.13 4.23
N GLU A 26 -23.29 33.20 3.29
CA GLU A 26 -24.17 32.02 3.27
C GLU A 26 -23.66 30.87 4.17
N GLY A 27 -22.46 31.03 4.76
CA GLY A 27 -21.86 30.00 5.61
C GLY A 27 -21.35 28.77 4.85
N LYS A 28 -21.24 28.85 3.52
CA LYS A 28 -20.80 27.72 2.67
C LYS A 28 -19.30 27.47 2.78
N LEU A 29 -18.50 28.56 2.81
CA LEU A 29 -17.04 28.48 2.98
C LEU A 29 -16.59 29.65 3.87
N LEU A 30 -16.28 29.34 5.12
CA LEU A 30 -15.98 30.32 6.14
C LEU A 30 -14.48 30.68 6.18
N PRO A 31 -14.10 31.97 6.01
CA PRO A 31 -12.73 32.40 6.17
C PRO A 31 -12.35 32.62 7.64
N VAL A 32 -11.08 32.48 7.93
CA VAL A 32 -10.46 33.05 9.14
C VAL A 32 -10.18 34.53 8.86
N LYS A 33 -10.71 35.42 9.69
CA LYS A 33 -10.40 36.88 9.60
C LYS A 33 -9.15 37.20 10.38
N THR A 34 -8.19 37.88 9.75
CA THR A 34 -6.99 38.43 10.42
C THR A 34 -7.37 39.67 11.22
N PHE A 35 -6.45 40.14 12.07
CA PHE A 35 -6.63 41.35 12.88
C PHE A 35 -7.03 42.61 12.06
N GLY A 36 -6.56 42.66 10.78
CA GLY A 36 -6.96 43.71 9.81
C GLY A 36 -8.22 43.36 9.00
N ASN A 37 -9.08 42.44 9.46
CA ASN A 37 -10.33 42.01 8.82
C ASN A 37 -10.14 41.44 7.40
N HIS A 38 -8.91 40.98 7.04
CA HIS A 38 -8.68 40.32 5.78
C HIS A 38 -9.08 38.85 5.88
N ARG A 39 -9.85 38.38 4.86
CA ARG A 39 -10.26 36.99 4.74
C ARG A 39 -9.07 36.11 4.36
N ARG A 40 -8.88 35.03 5.12
CA ARG A 40 -7.90 33.96 4.88
C ARG A 40 -8.60 32.63 4.96
N TYR A 41 -8.29 31.71 4.04
CA TYR A 41 -8.90 30.39 3.98
C TYR A 41 -7.84 29.33 4.29
N LYS A 42 -8.21 28.35 5.09
CA LYS A 42 -7.35 27.20 5.35
C LYS A 42 -7.37 26.29 4.13
N MET A 43 -6.23 25.77 3.75
CA MET A 43 -6.15 24.82 2.61
C MET A 43 -7.02 23.59 2.83
N SER A 44 -7.09 23.08 4.08
CA SER A 44 -7.97 21.98 4.45
C SER A 44 -9.46 22.23 4.17
N ASP A 45 -9.92 23.45 4.40
CA ASP A 45 -11.32 23.82 4.23
C ASP A 45 -11.67 23.94 2.73
N ILE A 46 -10.70 24.41 1.94
CA ILE A 46 -10.81 24.47 0.47
C ILE A 46 -10.85 23.05 -0.10
N ASP A 47 -9.94 22.18 0.32
CA ASP A 47 -9.88 20.77 -0.11
C ASP A 47 -11.20 20.03 0.21
N ALA A 48 -11.76 20.27 1.40
CA ALA A 48 -13.05 19.73 1.80
C ALA A 48 -14.21 20.28 0.94
N PHE A 49 -14.19 21.57 0.63
CA PHE A 49 -15.24 22.25 -0.14
C PHE A 49 -15.32 21.75 -1.59
N ILE A 50 -14.18 21.50 -2.25
CA ILE A 50 -14.12 20.95 -3.62
C ILE A 50 -14.30 19.43 -3.67
N GLY A 51 -14.62 18.80 -2.53
CA GLY A 51 -14.78 17.34 -2.47
C GLY A 51 -13.49 16.57 -2.68
N ILE A 52 -12.35 17.25 -2.71
CA ILE A 52 -11.04 16.61 -2.52
C ILE A 52 -10.97 16.29 -1.03
N VAL A 53 -11.73 15.25 -0.60
CA VAL A 53 -11.39 14.54 0.60
C VAL A 53 -10.00 13.98 0.29
N LYS A 54 -8.94 14.69 0.74
CA LYS A 54 -7.80 13.92 1.20
C LYS A 54 -8.46 13.00 2.22
N GLU A 55 -8.61 11.72 1.86
CA GLU A 55 -8.83 10.72 2.87
C GLU A 55 -7.86 11.10 3.97
N GLU A 56 -8.36 11.74 5.02
CA GLU A 56 -7.63 11.72 6.27
C GLU A 56 -7.39 10.24 6.41
N LYS A 57 -6.12 9.84 6.24
CA LYS A 57 -5.69 8.52 6.64
C LYS A 57 -6.43 8.32 7.94
N ASP A 58 -7.46 7.45 7.93
CA ASP A 58 -8.02 6.95 9.15
C ASP A 58 -6.81 6.61 9.98
N LYS A 59 -6.53 7.42 10.98
CA LYS A 59 -5.51 7.20 11.98
C LYS A 59 -5.97 6.06 12.89
N THR A 60 -6.21 4.92 12.30
CA THR A 60 -5.86 3.69 12.95
C THR A 60 -4.35 3.62 12.77
N ASP A 61 -3.60 3.75 13.87
CA ASP A 61 -2.12 3.61 13.90
C ASP A 61 -1.65 2.24 13.36
N ALA A 62 -2.55 1.42 12.84
CA ALA A 62 -2.31 0.10 12.32
C ALA A 62 -1.59 0.16 10.97
N VAL A 63 -0.40 -0.41 10.90
CA VAL A 63 0.39 -0.56 9.67
C VAL A 63 -0.42 -1.35 8.64
N ARG A 64 -0.64 -0.79 7.45
CA ARG A 64 -1.38 -1.41 6.36
C ARG A 64 -0.46 -2.38 5.61
N VAL A 65 -0.89 -3.62 5.46
CA VAL A 65 -0.04 -4.64 4.84
C VAL A 65 -0.75 -5.41 3.73
N ALA A 66 0.04 -5.84 2.73
CA ALA A 66 -0.35 -6.94 1.86
C ALA A 66 0.44 -8.19 2.24
N THR A 67 -0.19 -9.36 2.16
CA THR A 67 0.50 -10.64 2.35
C THR A 67 0.70 -11.32 1.01
N TYR A 68 1.79 -12.08 0.87
CA TYR A 68 2.06 -12.85 -0.32
C TYR A 68 2.57 -14.24 0.05
N ALA A 69 1.86 -15.26 -0.40
CA ALA A 69 2.20 -16.66 -0.26
C ALA A 69 2.40 -17.29 -1.64
N ARG A 70 3.38 -18.18 -1.78
CA ARG A 70 3.70 -18.84 -3.05
C ARG A 70 4.15 -20.28 -2.84
N VAL A 71 3.70 -21.15 -3.73
CA VAL A 71 4.25 -22.50 -3.92
C VAL A 71 4.64 -22.68 -5.40
N SER A 72 5.61 -23.53 -5.66
CA SER A 72 6.16 -23.71 -7.02
C SER A 72 5.23 -24.53 -7.93
N SER A 73 4.47 -25.48 -7.37
CA SER A 73 3.67 -26.41 -8.15
C SER A 73 2.21 -26.51 -7.69
N HIS A 74 1.34 -26.97 -8.61
CA HIS A 74 -0.05 -27.29 -8.30
C HIS A 74 -0.19 -28.47 -7.33
N GLU A 75 0.76 -29.39 -7.32
CA GLU A 75 0.77 -30.51 -6.38
C GLU A 75 0.94 -30.02 -4.94
N GLN A 76 1.87 -29.07 -4.68
CA GLN A 76 2.03 -28.44 -3.39
C GLN A 76 0.77 -27.70 -2.93
N LYS A 77 0.07 -27.04 -3.88
CA LYS A 77 -1.23 -26.43 -3.59
C LYS A 77 -2.27 -27.49 -3.17
N GLN A 78 -2.39 -28.60 -3.91
CA GLN A 78 -3.33 -29.66 -3.56
C GLN A 78 -3.03 -30.31 -2.21
N LYS A 79 -1.77 -30.37 -1.80
CA LYS A 79 -1.36 -30.81 -0.46
C LYS A 79 -1.65 -29.78 0.66
N GLY A 80 -2.22 -28.62 0.32
CA GLY A 80 -2.57 -27.55 1.26
C GLY A 80 -1.38 -26.74 1.78
N ASP A 81 -0.23 -26.79 1.10
CA ASP A 81 0.97 -26.07 1.54
C ASP A 81 0.78 -24.56 1.42
N LEU A 82 0.08 -24.11 0.36
CA LEU A 82 -0.19 -22.70 0.13
C LEU A 82 -1.10 -22.10 1.20
N GLU A 83 -2.19 -22.81 1.54
CA GLU A 83 -3.14 -22.40 2.57
C GLU A 83 -2.47 -22.35 3.96
N ARG A 84 -1.63 -23.34 4.27
CA ARG A 84 -0.87 -23.36 5.54
C ARG A 84 0.12 -22.21 5.61
N GLN A 85 0.82 -21.91 4.52
CA GLN A 85 1.74 -20.78 4.43
C GLN A 85 0.99 -19.46 4.65
N ASN A 86 -0.10 -19.24 3.91
CA ASN A 86 -0.92 -18.04 4.06
C ASN A 86 -1.49 -17.91 5.47
N GLY A 87 -1.96 -19.00 6.07
CA GLY A 87 -2.46 -19.02 7.45
C GLY A 87 -1.41 -18.57 8.47
N ARG A 88 -0.16 -19.02 8.33
CA ARG A 88 0.95 -18.58 9.21
C ARG A 88 1.26 -17.10 9.05
N VAL A 89 1.29 -16.60 7.82
CA VAL A 89 1.54 -15.17 7.52
C VAL A 89 0.41 -14.29 8.09
N LEU A 90 -0.85 -14.72 7.93
CA LEU A 90 -1.99 -13.99 8.50
C LEU A 90 -1.97 -13.99 10.04
N ALA A 91 -1.64 -15.12 10.68
CA ALA A 91 -1.49 -15.19 12.14
C ALA A 91 -0.37 -14.25 12.63
N PHE A 92 0.73 -14.16 11.90
CA PHE A 92 1.80 -13.19 12.19
C PHE A 92 1.28 -11.75 12.10
N CYS A 93 0.51 -11.40 11.07
CA CYS A 93 -0.08 -10.07 10.92
C CYS A 93 -1.02 -9.74 12.10
N VAL A 94 -1.84 -10.69 12.55
CA VAL A 94 -2.72 -10.51 13.72
C VAL A 94 -1.90 -10.26 14.98
N LYS A 95 -0.84 -11.04 15.23
CA LYS A 95 0.06 -10.87 16.38
C LYS A 95 0.75 -9.50 16.39
N LYS A 96 1.01 -8.92 15.21
CA LYS A 96 1.64 -7.61 15.03
C LYS A 96 0.63 -6.46 14.97
N GLU A 97 -0.66 -6.75 15.09
CA GLU A 97 -1.75 -5.78 14.95
C GLU A 97 -1.74 -5.03 13.61
N TYR A 98 -1.29 -5.71 12.54
CA TYR A 98 -1.27 -5.16 11.20
C TYR A 98 -2.67 -5.21 10.55
N LYS A 99 -3.03 -4.16 9.81
CA LYS A 99 -4.25 -4.13 8.99
C LYS A 99 -3.97 -4.76 7.64
N VAL A 100 -4.45 -5.99 7.42
CA VAL A 100 -4.29 -6.69 6.14
C VAL A 100 -5.27 -6.09 5.11
N ILE A 101 -4.71 -5.40 4.11
CA ILE A 101 -5.49 -4.80 3.01
C ILE A 101 -5.81 -5.86 1.95
N LYS A 102 -4.82 -6.71 1.63
CA LYS A 102 -4.98 -7.75 0.62
C LYS A 102 -4.06 -8.94 0.92
N SER A 103 -4.57 -10.14 0.68
CA SER A 103 -3.79 -11.38 0.70
C SER A 103 -3.68 -11.94 -0.72
N TYR A 104 -2.47 -12.29 -1.13
CA TYR A 104 -2.17 -12.87 -2.42
C TYR A 104 -1.62 -14.27 -2.27
N GLU A 105 -2.21 -15.20 -3.02
CA GLU A 105 -1.78 -16.59 -3.10
C GLU A 105 -1.44 -16.92 -4.56
N GLU A 106 -0.26 -17.42 -4.81
CA GLU A 106 0.24 -17.68 -6.14
C GLU A 106 0.82 -19.09 -6.28
N VAL A 107 0.53 -19.75 -7.40
CA VAL A 107 1.19 -20.97 -7.81
C VAL A 107 2.09 -20.63 -9.00
N GLY A 108 3.38 -20.82 -8.83
CA GLY A 108 4.36 -20.53 -9.87
C GLY A 108 5.77 -20.48 -9.32
N SER A 109 6.76 -20.70 -10.18
CA SER A 109 8.17 -20.66 -9.80
C SER A 109 8.60 -19.28 -9.29
N GLY A 110 9.44 -19.26 -8.26
CA GLY A 110 10.11 -18.06 -7.77
C GLY A 110 11.07 -17.40 -8.76
N MET A 111 11.38 -18.10 -9.85
CA MET A 111 12.24 -17.67 -10.96
C MET A 111 11.43 -17.12 -12.15
N SER A 112 10.10 -17.32 -12.15
CA SER A 112 9.23 -16.88 -13.26
C SER A 112 8.96 -15.39 -13.20
N ASP A 113 8.98 -14.73 -14.37
CA ASP A 113 8.56 -13.33 -14.55
C ASP A 113 7.04 -13.19 -14.67
N THR A 114 6.33 -14.29 -14.97
CA THR A 114 4.87 -14.31 -15.15
C THR A 114 4.16 -14.70 -13.87
N ARG A 115 4.08 -13.77 -12.93
CA ARG A 115 3.38 -13.94 -11.65
C ARG A 115 2.30 -12.85 -11.50
N PRO A 116 1.06 -13.13 -11.96
CA PRO A 116 0.00 -12.13 -12.03
C PRO A 116 -0.37 -11.57 -10.65
N LYS A 117 -0.31 -12.39 -9.59
CA LYS A 117 -0.62 -11.93 -8.23
C LYS A 117 0.44 -10.97 -7.70
N LEU A 118 1.72 -11.29 -7.93
CA LEU A 118 2.83 -10.38 -7.60
C LEU A 118 2.70 -9.05 -8.36
N ARG A 119 2.35 -9.12 -9.66
CA ARG A 119 2.13 -7.92 -10.47
C ARG A 119 0.97 -7.07 -9.96
N ASN A 120 -0.13 -7.69 -9.53
CA ASN A 120 -1.25 -6.98 -8.93
C ASN A 120 -0.87 -6.31 -7.60
N MET A 121 0.00 -6.93 -6.80
CA MET A 121 0.52 -6.33 -5.58
C MET A 121 1.33 -5.06 -5.86
N PHE A 122 2.06 -5.00 -6.97
CA PHE A 122 2.78 -3.78 -7.37
C PHE A 122 1.85 -2.58 -7.62
N ASN A 123 0.59 -2.82 -8.01
CA ASN A 123 -0.38 -1.73 -8.14
C ASN A 123 -0.73 -1.13 -6.77
N LEU A 124 -0.91 -1.95 -5.73
CA LEU A 124 -1.12 -1.44 -4.37
C LEU A 124 0.07 -0.62 -3.88
N ILE A 125 1.30 -1.05 -4.19
CA ILE A 125 2.53 -0.34 -3.84
C ILE A 125 2.57 1.03 -4.55
N LYS A 126 2.36 1.06 -5.87
CA LYS A 126 2.35 2.29 -6.67
C LYS A 126 1.28 3.29 -6.21
N ASN A 127 0.11 2.78 -5.82
CA ASN A 127 -1.01 3.58 -5.34
C ASN A 127 -0.86 4.00 -3.87
N LYS A 128 0.22 3.58 -3.18
CA LYS A 128 0.45 3.86 -1.75
C LYS A 128 -0.68 3.37 -0.83
N GLU A 129 -1.26 2.24 -1.18
CA GLU A 129 -2.36 1.63 -0.43
C GLU A 129 -1.86 0.80 0.75
N ILE A 130 -0.58 0.42 0.77
CA ILE A 130 0.06 -0.40 1.80
C ILE A 130 1.39 0.21 2.25
N ASP A 131 1.77 -0.11 3.47
CA ASP A 131 3.02 0.35 4.10
C ASP A 131 4.07 -0.77 4.16
N LYS A 132 3.61 -2.06 4.19
CA LYS A 132 4.50 -3.23 4.16
C LYS A 132 3.94 -4.37 3.32
N VAL A 133 4.85 -5.22 2.85
CA VAL A 133 4.55 -6.54 2.29
C VAL A 133 5.09 -7.60 3.24
N ILE A 134 4.23 -8.53 3.67
CA ILE A 134 4.58 -9.60 4.59
C ILE A 134 4.63 -10.93 3.85
N VAL A 135 5.72 -11.64 4.01
CA VAL A 135 5.93 -12.97 3.43
C VAL A 135 6.45 -13.94 4.50
N GLU A 136 6.32 -15.24 4.27
CA GLU A 136 6.91 -16.23 5.18
C GLU A 136 8.44 -16.18 5.12
N HIS A 137 9.00 -16.11 3.91
CA HIS A 137 10.42 -15.97 3.65
C HIS A 137 10.65 -15.15 2.38
N LYS A 138 11.78 -14.46 2.28
CA LYS A 138 12.12 -13.57 1.14
C LYS A 138 12.07 -14.26 -0.23
N ASP A 139 12.36 -15.57 -0.29
CA ASP A 139 12.29 -16.36 -1.52
C ASP A 139 10.88 -16.57 -2.06
N ARG A 140 9.84 -16.31 -1.23
CA ARG A 140 8.45 -16.30 -1.73
C ARG A 140 8.23 -15.18 -2.74
N LEU A 141 8.92 -14.05 -2.56
CA LEU A 141 8.89 -12.95 -3.52
C LEU A 141 9.73 -13.26 -4.78
N THR A 142 10.95 -13.69 -4.59
CA THR A 142 11.84 -14.05 -5.70
C THR A 142 12.99 -14.93 -5.21
N ARG A 143 13.47 -15.83 -6.08
CA ARG A 143 14.66 -16.64 -5.82
C ARG A 143 15.95 -15.87 -6.11
N PHE A 144 15.90 -14.97 -7.09
CA PHE A 144 17.04 -14.16 -7.51
C PHE A 144 16.69 -12.68 -7.50
N ASN A 145 17.72 -11.84 -7.45
CA ASN A 145 17.57 -10.39 -7.57
C ASN A 145 16.63 -9.77 -6.52
N PHE A 146 16.60 -10.31 -5.29
CA PHE A 146 15.79 -9.78 -4.21
C PHE A 146 16.04 -8.28 -3.98
N GLN A 147 17.29 -7.84 -4.15
CA GLN A 147 17.68 -6.44 -3.98
C GLN A 147 16.90 -5.51 -4.91
N PHE A 148 16.63 -5.90 -6.17
CA PHE A 148 15.81 -5.08 -7.07
C PHE A 148 14.38 -4.90 -6.59
N LEU A 149 13.79 -5.94 -5.99
CA LEU A 149 12.46 -5.82 -5.40
C LEU A 149 12.48 -4.93 -4.16
N GLU A 150 13.48 -5.09 -3.31
CA GLU A 150 13.64 -4.28 -2.11
C GLU A 150 13.84 -2.80 -2.47
N ASP A 151 14.67 -2.49 -3.45
CA ASP A 151 14.88 -1.13 -3.95
C ASP A 151 13.58 -0.54 -4.55
N PHE A 152 12.84 -1.33 -5.34
CA PHE A 152 11.55 -0.90 -5.89
C PHE A 152 10.53 -0.61 -4.77
N PHE A 153 10.40 -1.48 -3.78
CA PHE A 153 9.45 -1.28 -2.67
C PHE A 153 9.86 -0.07 -1.83
N SER A 154 11.15 0.04 -1.52
CA SER A 154 11.70 1.17 -0.75
C SER A 154 11.50 2.51 -1.47
N SER A 155 11.64 2.55 -2.81
CA SER A 155 11.39 3.76 -3.60
C SER A 155 9.93 4.26 -3.52
N HIS A 156 9.00 3.37 -3.15
CA HIS A 156 7.60 3.68 -2.90
C HIS A 156 7.24 3.81 -1.42
N ASN A 157 8.24 3.83 -0.52
CA ASN A 157 8.10 3.82 0.94
C ASN A 157 7.35 2.58 1.48
N VAL A 158 7.52 1.43 0.84
CA VAL A 158 6.98 0.15 1.29
C VAL A 158 8.12 -0.74 1.76
N GLN A 159 7.97 -1.35 2.93
CA GLN A 159 8.96 -2.26 3.51
C GLN A 159 8.58 -3.72 3.22
N ILE A 160 9.59 -4.58 3.06
CA ILE A 160 9.40 -6.03 3.05
C ILE A 160 9.72 -6.56 4.44
N GLU A 161 8.81 -7.34 5.01
CA GLU A 161 9.02 -8.02 6.29
C GLU A 161 8.73 -9.51 6.11
N TRP A 162 9.60 -10.35 6.61
CA TRP A 162 9.46 -11.81 6.58
C TRP A 162 9.56 -12.40 7.97
N MET A 163 8.97 -13.59 8.12
CA MET A 163 9.01 -14.33 9.38
C MET A 163 10.38 -14.99 9.53
N GLU A 164 11.02 -14.81 10.69
CA GLU A 164 12.32 -15.44 11.00
C GLU A 164 12.16 -16.91 11.40
N GLU A 165 11.50 -17.74 10.61
CA GLU A 165 11.39 -19.16 10.97
C GLU A 165 12.14 -20.09 10.03
N VAL A 166 12.73 -21.08 10.66
CA VAL A 166 13.58 -22.17 10.20
C VAL A 166 13.21 -22.68 8.82
N LEU A 167 14.15 -22.51 7.90
CA LEU A 167 14.20 -23.19 6.60
C LEU A 167 14.20 -24.71 6.83
N GLY A 168 13.06 -25.36 6.69
CA GLY A 168 12.96 -26.79 6.74
C GLY A 168 13.34 -27.45 5.40
N LYS A 169 13.53 -28.78 5.40
CA LYS A 169 13.83 -29.59 4.20
C LYS A 169 13.01 -29.27 2.96
N ARG A 170 11.77 -28.81 3.12
CA ARG A 170 10.88 -28.40 2.02
C ARG A 170 11.40 -27.24 1.17
N TYR A 171 12.20 -26.36 1.74
CA TYR A 171 12.77 -25.23 1.01
C TYR A 171 13.80 -25.67 -0.01
N GLU A 172 14.61 -26.65 0.37
CA GLU A 172 15.63 -27.24 -0.51
C GLU A 172 14.98 -28.01 -1.66
N ASP A 173 13.92 -28.77 -1.37
CA ASP A 173 13.15 -29.52 -2.38
C ASP A 173 12.49 -28.58 -3.41
N GLU A 174 11.87 -27.47 -2.95
CA GLU A 174 11.31 -26.44 -3.85
C GLU A 174 12.39 -25.76 -4.70
N LEU A 175 13.58 -25.52 -4.14
CA LEU A 175 14.68 -24.93 -4.90
C LEU A 175 15.10 -25.84 -6.04
N VAL A 176 15.18 -27.15 -5.78
CA VAL A 176 15.50 -28.14 -6.80
C VAL A 176 14.41 -28.19 -7.88
N GLU A 177 13.10 -28.18 -7.53
CA GLU A 177 12.01 -28.11 -8.49
C GLU A 177 12.06 -26.85 -9.36
N ASP A 178 12.32 -25.69 -8.74
CA ASP A 178 12.44 -24.41 -9.45
C ASP A 178 13.62 -24.45 -10.44
N MET A 179 14.76 -25.06 -10.07
CA MET A 179 15.93 -25.22 -10.95
C MET A 179 15.65 -26.18 -12.11
N LEU A 180 15.00 -27.31 -11.85
CA LEU A 180 14.62 -28.25 -12.92
C LEU A 180 13.66 -27.62 -13.93
N THR A 181 12.76 -26.75 -13.49
CA THR A 181 11.83 -26.03 -14.37
C THR A 181 12.57 -25.06 -15.31
N LEU A 182 13.73 -24.51 -14.90
CA LEU A 182 14.53 -23.65 -15.77
C LEU A 182 15.32 -24.43 -16.83
N MET A 183 15.59 -25.72 -16.59
CA MET A 183 16.38 -26.57 -17.48
C MET A 183 15.52 -27.32 -18.51
N SER A 184 14.23 -27.27 -18.40
CA SER A 184 13.24 -27.91 -19.29
C SER A 184 12.70 -26.94 -20.33
#